data_d0d91cc24f0e49333ec5b8e2d0346436
#
_entry.id   d0d91cc24f0e49333ec5b8e2d0346436
#
_cell.length_a   1.000
_cell.length_b   1.000
_cell.length_c   1.000
_cell.angle_alpha   90.00
_cell.angle_beta   90.00
_cell.angle_gamma   90.00
#
_symmetry.space_group_name_H-M   'P 1'
#
loop_
_entity.id
_entity.type
_entity.pdbx_description
1 polymer ?
#
loop_
_entity_poly.entity_id
_entity_poly.type
_entity_poly.pdbx_seq_one_letter_code
_entity_poly.pdbx_strand_id
1 'polypeptide(L)'
;IAKSQEMIKIAVSLTKEFMVEFSQLKRQKSVLDFNDLEHFALAILRHEVDGVSIASDYYRQTFDEVLVDEYQDVNRLQETIISYVRKAENPGNMFMVGDVKQSIYAFRQADPTLFIEKYTQFAHDEGGRRIILAENFRSRKEVLDFTNLIFEQLMDQKVGQIEYDEAAQLKFGFTAFPSSEDFHTELLIYEKQAELDDDMADEFGIDDKTQGEFHVITNKIQELIEQKFQIYDKKQKKFRDITYGDCVILSSTRKNHLHLLDIFAQKNIPVQLADAQNYFQATEVQTILAVLKIIDNPLQDIPFVAVLRSPIVGLNEKQLAQIRINSKKERFYDAFLENLSISSGYQEKITHFYQQLLKWRNLAKRDSLENLLWTIYQDTGFLDFVGGMPSGVQRQMNLLSFISRAKSYEQSSFKGLYQFIRFIQMMQEKEHDLAKP
;
A
#
# COMPACT_ATOMS: atom_id res chain seq x y z
N ILE A 1 21.58 16.44 29.05
CA ILE A 1 22.62 15.96 28.11
C ILE A 1 23.18 14.59 28.55
N ALA A 2 23.65 14.39 29.80
CA ALA A 2 24.24 13.11 30.24
C ALA A 2 23.27 11.91 30.16
N LYS A 3 22.00 12.05 30.62
CA LYS A 3 20.97 11.01 30.50
C LYS A 3 20.65 10.64 29.04
N SER A 4 20.63 11.63 28.14
CA SER A 4 20.39 11.40 26.71
C SER A 4 21.55 10.61 26.08
N GLN A 5 22.79 10.85 26.49
CA GLN A 5 23.97 10.10 26.03
C GLN A 5 23.92 8.62 26.42
N GLU A 6 23.48 8.33 27.64
CA GLU A 6 23.35 6.94 28.12
C GLU A 6 22.26 6.19 27.36
N MET A 7 21.10 6.81 27.14
CA MET A 7 20.03 6.25 26.32
C MET A 7 20.50 5.99 24.87
N ILE A 8 21.23 6.91 24.27
CA ILE A 8 21.77 6.74 22.91
C ILE A 8 22.75 5.55 22.87
N LYS A 9 23.63 5.40 23.86
CA LYS A 9 24.55 4.24 23.92
C LYS A 9 23.80 2.92 24.02
N ILE A 10 22.74 2.85 24.85
CA ILE A 10 21.90 1.66 24.97
C ILE A 10 21.20 1.37 23.64
N ALA A 11 20.60 2.38 23.01
CA ALA A 11 19.94 2.23 21.71
C ALA A 11 20.91 1.71 20.63
N VAL A 12 22.12 2.26 20.56
CA VAL A 12 23.17 1.81 19.63
C VAL A 12 23.58 0.36 19.90
N SER A 13 23.74 -0.03 21.20
CA SER A 13 24.07 -1.41 21.55
C SER A 13 22.98 -2.38 21.13
N LEU A 14 21.73 -2.08 21.47
CA LEU A 14 20.56 -2.89 21.08
C LEU A 14 20.43 -3.01 19.56
N THR A 15 20.64 -1.92 18.82
CA THR A 15 20.62 -1.94 17.36
C THR A 15 21.68 -2.87 16.80
N LYS A 16 22.92 -2.83 17.34
CA LYS A 16 24.00 -3.73 16.91
C LYS A 16 23.68 -5.20 17.20
N GLU A 17 23.18 -5.50 18.38
CA GLU A 17 22.75 -6.86 18.75
C GLU A 17 21.63 -7.34 17.84
N PHE A 18 20.60 -6.51 17.62
CA PHE A 18 19.53 -6.81 16.68
C PHE A 18 20.05 -7.11 15.26
N MET A 19 20.97 -6.30 14.74
CA MET A 19 21.56 -6.53 13.41
C MET A 19 22.25 -7.90 13.30
N VAL A 20 22.96 -8.32 14.34
CA VAL A 20 23.62 -9.63 14.38
C VAL A 20 22.60 -10.76 14.37
N GLU A 21 21.62 -10.72 15.30
CA GLU A 21 20.58 -11.73 15.42
C GLU A 21 19.71 -11.80 14.15
N PHE A 22 19.33 -10.66 13.58
CA PHE A 22 18.57 -10.57 12.36
C PHE A 22 19.32 -11.20 11.17
N SER A 23 20.62 -10.93 11.04
CA SER A 23 21.46 -11.52 10.00
C SER A 23 21.60 -13.05 10.17
N GLN A 24 21.72 -13.55 11.42
CA GLN A 24 21.75 -14.98 11.68
C GLN A 24 20.43 -15.64 11.33
N LEU A 25 19.30 -15.03 11.68
CA LEU A 25 17.97 -15.54 11.37
C LEU A 25 17.72 -15.62 9.86
N LYS A 26 18.14 -14.60 9.10
CA LYS A 26 18.08 -14.61 7.63
C LYS A 26 18.91 -15.76 7.05
N ARG A 27 20.13 -15.99 7.55
CA ARG A 27 20.97 -17.11 7.11
C ARG A 27 20.33 -18.47 7.41
N GLN A 28 19.75 -18.64 8.61
CA GLN A 28 19.05 -19.89 8.97
C GLN A 28 17.85 -20.17 8.07
N LYS A 29 17.14 -19.11 7.65
CA LYS A 29 15.99 -19.21 6.74
C LYS A 29 16.39 -19.22 5.26
N SER A 30 17.67 -19.02 4.92
CA SER A 30 18.16 -18.89 3.53
C SER A 30 17.42 -17.80 2.74
N VAL A 31 17.18 -16.64 3.36
CA VAL A 31 16.51 -15.48 2.74
C VAL A 31 17.40 -14.26 2.80
N LEU A 32 17.19 -13.34 1.83
CA LEU A 32 17.83 -12.02 1.75
C LEU A 32 16.74 -10.96 1.64
N ASP A 33 16.97 -9.78 2.19
CA ASP A 33 16.18 -8.60 1.91
C ASP A 33 16.85 -7.73 0.81
N PHE A 34 16.17 -6.67 0.38
CA PHE A 34 16.70 -5.79 -0.67
C PHE A 34 17.99 -5.09 -0.25
N ASN A 35 18.13 -4.71 1.04
CA ASN A 35 19.35 -4.11 1.54
C ASN A 35 20.53 -5.08 1.48
N ASP A 36 20.30 -6.38 1.76
CA ASP A 36 21.36 -7.39 1.62
C ASP A 36 21.86 -7.47 0.19
N LEU A 37 20.95 -7.40 -0.80
CA LEU A 37 21.32 -7.46 -2.22
C LEU A 37 22.23 -6.28 -2.60
N GLU A 38 21.89 -5.07 -2.19
CA GLU A 38 22.71 -3.88 -2.44
C GLU A 38 24.07 -3.96 -1.75
N HIS A 39 24.09 -4.36 -0.47
CA HIS A 39 25.33 -4.50 0.28
C HIS A 39 26.23 -5.62 -0.24
N PHE A 40 25.68 -6.75 -0.66
CA PHE A 40 26.46 -7.83 -1.25
C PHE A 40 26.97 -7.45 -2.65
N ALA A 41 26.16 -6.78 -3.46
CA ALA A 41 26.61 -6.23 -4.74
C ALA A 41 27.82 -5.30 -4.53
N LEU A 42 27.73 -4.37 -3.58
CA LEU A 42 28.82 -3.48 -3.25
C LEU A 42 30.05 -4.25 -2.72
N ALA A 43 29.86 -5.25 -1.87
CA ALA A 43 30.97 -6.06 -1.33
C ALA A 43 31.70 -6.81 -2.46
N ILE A 44 30.96 -7.38 -3.42
CA ILE A 44 31.51 -8.06 -4.60
C ILE A 44 32.29 -7.07 -5.48
N LEU A 45 31.71 -5.91 -5.75
CA LEU A 45 32.32 -4.88 -6.60
C LEU A 45 33.56 -4.26 -5.97
N ARG A 46 33.64 -4.24 -4.62
CA ARG A 46 34.80 -3.72 -3.88
C ARG A 46 35.88 -4.77 -3.59
N HIS A 47 35.56 -6.04 -3.82
CA HIS A 47 36.51 -7.11 -3.53
C HIS A 47 37.71 -7.04 -4.48
N GLU A 48 38.87 -6.83 -3.95
CA GLU A 48 40.14 -6.73 -4.68
C GLU A 48 40.99 -8.00 -4.49
N VAL A 49 41.54 -8.48 -5.59
CA VAL A 49 42.57 -9.50 -5.62
C VAL A 49 43.80 -8.86 -6.26
N ASP A 50 44.93 -8.83 -5.55
CA ASP A 50 46.16 -8.17 -5.98
C ASP A 50 45.97 -6.68 -6.35
N GLY A 51 45.09 -5.96 -5.63
CA GLY A 51 44.79 -4.55 -5.85
C GLY A 51 43.87 -4.24 -7.03
N VAL A 52 43.26 -5.26 -7.63
CA VAL A 52 42.33 -5.13 -8.77
C VAL A 52 40.95 -5.69 -8.40
N SER A 53 39.92 -4.90 -8.60
CA SER A 53 38.53 -5.39 -8.46
C SER A 53 38.08 -6.08 -9.74
N ILE A 54 38.17 -7.40 -9.75
CA ILE A 54 37.81 -8.22 -10.93
C ILE A 54 36.37 -7.97 -11.38
N ALA A 55 35.43 -7.88 -10.43
CA ALA A 55 34.02 -7.66 -10.78
C ALA A 55 33.78 -6.26 -11.33
N SER A 56 34.37 -5.24 -10.71
CA SER A 56 34.24 -3.86 -11.19
C SER A 56 34.86 -3.70 -12.60
N ASP A 57 36.05 -4.21 -12.80
CA ASP A 57 36.74 -4.13 -14.10
C ASP A 57 35.99 -4.89 -15.19
N TYR A 58 35.41 -6.05 -14.86
CA TYR A 58 34.57 -6.79 -15.79
C TYR A 58 33.38 -5.94 -16.28
N TYR A 59 32.63 -5.32 -15.35
CA TYR A 59 31.46 -4.51 -15.74
C TYR A 59 31.87 -3.23 -16.47
N ARG A 60 32.95 -2.54 -16.06
CA ARG A 60 33.49 -1.37 -16.76
C ARG A 60 33.87 -1.66 -18.21
N GLN A 61 34.39 -2.86 -18.48
CA GLN A 61 34.75 -3.29 -19.83
C GLN A 61 33.53 -3.76 -20.62
N THR A 62 32.54 -4.35 -19.95
CA THR A 62 31.36 -4.94 -20.58
C THR A 62 30.32 -3.89 -20.97
N PHE A 63 30.11 -2.88 -20.11
CA PHE A 63 29.09 -1.87 -20.37
C PHE A 63 29.60 -0.76 -21.25
N ASP A 64 28.99 -0.63 -22.46
CA ASP A 64 29.22 0.52 -23.33
C ASP A 64 28.63 1.78 -22.75
N GLU A 65 27.39 1.69 -22.22
CA GLU A 65 26.63 2.77 -21.60
C GLU A 65 25.99 2.31 -20.27
N VAL A 66 25.92 3.23 -19.32
CA VAL A 66 25.20 3.07 -18.04
C VAL A 66 24.12 4.14 -17.99
N LEU A 67 22.85 3.72 -18.11
CA LEU A 67 21.70 4.60 -18.17
C LEU A 67 20.93 4.51 -16.85
N VAL A 68 20.69 5.65 -16.20
CA VAL A 68 19.97 5.72 -14.92
C VAL A 68 18.82 6.71 -15.05
N ASP A 69 17.61 6.20 -14.85
CA ASP A 69 16.39 6.99 -14.81
C ASP A 69 16.03 7.36 -13.38
N GLU A 70 15.22 8.40 -13.18
CA GLU A 70 14.78 8.92 -11.87
C GLU A 70 15.95 9.10 -10.89
N TYR A 71 17.05 9.70 -11.36
CA TYR A 71 18.29 9.78 -10.60
C TYR A 71 18.17 10.57 -9.28
N GLN A 72 17.16 11.45 -9.12
CA GLN A 72 16.86 12.16 -7.88
C GLN A 72 16.43 11.20 -6.73
N ASP A 73 16.03 9.97 -7.06
CA ASP A 73 15.59 8.96 -6.08
C ASP A 73 16.68 7.96 -5.70
N VAL A 74 17.90 8.12 -6.24
CA VAL A 74 19.07 7.29 -5.93
C VAL A 74 19.58 7.60 -4.53
N ASN A 75 19.90 6.55 -3.75
CA ASN A 75 20.59 6.69 -2.46
C ASN A 75 22.11 6.58 -2.60
N ARG A 76 22.86 6.91 -1.54
CA ARG A 76 24.34 6.88 -1.55
C ARG A 76 24.93 5.49 -1.80
N LEU A 77 24.25 4.43 -1.35
CA LEU A 77 24.69 3.06 -1.59
C LEU A 77 24.58 2.70 -3.06
N GLN A 78 23.42 3.01 -3.67
CA GLN A 78 23.18 2.80 -5.08
C GLN A 78 24.14 3.61 -5.96
N GLU A 79 24.38 4.90 -5.64
CA GLU A 79 25.35 5.73 -6.33
C GLU A 79 26.77 5.12 -6.25
N THR A 80 27.13 4.58 -5.08
CA THR A 80 28.41 3.90 -4.93
C THR A 80 28.50 2.68 -5.83
N ILE A 81 27.47 1.84 -5.89
CA ILE A 81 27.41 0.67 -6.79
C ILE A 81 27.58 1.12 -8.23
N ILE A 82 26.84 2.15 -8.67
CA ILE A 82 26.92 2.72 -10.02
C ILE A 82 28.34 3.19 -10.32
N SER A 83 29.02 3.84 -9.36
CA SER A 83 30.38 4.32 -9.54
C SER A 83 31.40 3.21 -9.79
N TYR A 84 31.17 2.01 -9.29
CA TYR A 84 32.02 0.84 -9.53
C TYR A 84 31.84 0.23 -10.92
N VAL A 85 30.66 0.38 -11.55
CA VAL A 85 30.37 -0.24 -12.84
C VAL A 85 30.51 0.71 -14.03
N ARG A 86 30.51 2.03 -13.82
CA ARG A 86 30.73 3.03 -14.86
C ARG A 86 32.23 3.25 -15.13
N LYS A 87 32.54 3.71 -16.35
CA LYS A 87 33.89 4.17 -16.71
C LYS A 87 34.15 5.53 -16.04
N ALA A 88 35.30 5.67 -15.37
CA ALA A 88 35.69 6.91 -14.70
C ALA A 88 36.41 7.90 -15.65
N GLU A 89 36.81 7.43 -16.83
CA GLU A 89 37.57 8.21 -17.82
C GLU A 89 36.67 9.24 -18.53
N ASN A 90 37.28 10.30 -19.03
CA ASN A 90 36.57 11.30 -19.84
C ASN A 90 36.88 11.06 -21.34
N PRO A 91 35.87 10.81 -22.22
CA PRO A 91 34.44 10.80 -21.89
C PRO A 91 33.99 9.55 -21.13
N GLY A 92 33.19 9.76 -20.07
CA GLY A 92 32.52 8.68 -19.35
C GLY A 92 31.41 8.02 -20.16
N ASN A 93 30.87 6.92 -19.63
CA ASN A 93 29.79 6.17 -20.28
C ASN A 93 28.46 6.23 -19.51
N MET A 94 28.27 7.21 -18.63
CA MET A 94 27.08 7.31 -17.80
C MET A 94 26.15 8.43 -18.30
N PHE A 95 24.86 8.08 -18.45
CA PHE A 95 23.78 9.02 -18.75
C PHE A 95 22.72 8.92 -17.66
N MET A 96 22.32 10.06 -17.11
CA MET A 96 21.37 10.16 -16.00
C MET A 96 20.22 11.06 -16.40
N VAL A 97 19.00 10.66 -16.07
CA VAL A 97 17.79 11.48 -16.21
C VAL A 97 17.13 11.61 -14.85
N GLY A 98 16.62 12.79 -14.54
CA GLY A 98 15.92 13.02 -13.30
C GLY A 98 15.35 14.43 -13.20
N ASP A 99 14.53 14.63 -12.20
CA ASP A 99 13.94 15.92 -11.88
C ASP A 99 13.88 16.09 -10.35
N VAL A 100 14.70 16.95 -9.80
CA VAL A 100 14.76 17.23 -8.35
C VAL A 100 13.38 17.60 -7.76
N LYS A 101 12.53 18.27 -8.53
CA LYS A 101 11.17 18.66 -8.11
C LYS A 101 10.27 17.43 -7.85
N GLN A 102 10.62 16.26 -8.39
CA GLN A 102 9.89 15.00 -8.22
C GLN A 102 10.50 14.08 -7.17
N SER A 103 11.49 14.53 -6.40
CA SER A 103 12.07 13.75 -5.32
C SER A 103 11.08 13.62 -4.16
N ILE A 104 10.45 12.45 -4.05
CA ILE A 104 9.44 12.13 -3.03
C ILE A 104 9.82 10.90 -2.19
N TYR A 105 11.00 10.30 -2.41
CA TYR A 105 11.45 9.06 -1.76
C TYR A 105 12.50 9.26 -0.67
N ALA A 106 12.54 10.45 -0.03
CA ALA A 106 13.42 10.71 1.11
C ALA A 106 13.27 9.67 2.25
N PHE A 107 12.04 9.16 2.47
CA PHE A 107 11.74 8.10 3.43
C PHE A 107 12.36 6.74 3.05
N ARG A 108 12.79 6.55 1.79
CA ARG A 108 13.59 5.41 1.30
C ARG A 108 15.09 5.72 1.24
N GLN A 109 15.52 6.77 1.93
CA GLN A 109 16.90 7.23 1.94
C GLN A 109 17.42 7.76 0.60
N ALA A 110 16.52 8.11 -0.34
CA ALA A 110 16.90 8.86 -1.53
C ALA A 110 17.61 10.15 -1.12
N ASP A 111 18.70 10.45 -1.81
CA ASP A 111 19.53 11.63 -1.54
C ASP A 111 19.57 12.55 -2.77
N PRO A 112 18.61 13.47 -2.88
CA PRO A 112 18.56 14.39 -4.02
C PRO A 112 19.78 15.29 -4.14
N THR A 113 20.59 15.42 -3.08
CA THR A 113 21.83 16.21 -3.13
C THR A 113 22.83 15.65 -4.15
N LEU A 114 22.82 14.33 -4.36
CA LEU A 114 23.63 13.67 -5.40
C LEU A 114 23.32 14.16 -6.81
N PHE A 115 22.03 14.38 -7.09
CA PHE A 115 21.60 14.94 -8.36
C PHE A 115 21.93 16.44 -8.45
N ILE A 116 21.68 17.22 -7.40
CA ILE A 116 21.93 18.64 -7.34
C ILE A 116 23.42 18.97 -7.52
N GLU A 117 24.29 18.22 -6.89
CA GLU A 117 25.75 18.34 -7.06
C GLU A 117 26.17 18.18 -8.53
N LYS A 118 25.68 17.10 -9.19
CA LYS A 118 25.95 16.88 -10.61
C LYS A 118 25.30 17.94 -11.51
N TYR A 119 24.07 18.33 -11.20
CA TYR A 119 23.37 19.39 -11.92
C TYR A 119 24.14 20.72 -11.94
N THR A 120 24.76 21.04 -10.81
CA THR A 120 25.58 22.26 -10.66
C THR A 120 26.94 22.12 -11.35
N GLN A 121 27.66 21.02 -11.13
CA GLN A 121 28.96 20.77 -11.74
C GLN A 121 28.88 20.73 -13.27
N PHE A 122 27.90 20.01 -13.80
CA PHE A 122 27.75 19.84 -15.27
C PHE A 122 27.23 21.12 -15.96
N ALA A 123 26.74 22.11 -15.19
CA ALA A 123 26.45 23.43 -15.73
C ALA A 123 27.70 24.17 -16.20
N HIS A 124 28.89 23.79 -15.63
CA HIS A 124 30.19 24.37 -15.95
C HIS A 124 31.06 23.42 -16.78
N ASP A 125 30.46 22.36 -17.37
CA ASP A 125 31.15 21.27 -18.10
C ASP A 125 32.22 20.56 -17.25
N GLU A 126 32.08 20.59 -15.91
CA GLU A 126 33.00 19.90 -15.01
C GLU A 126 32.59 18.43 -14.81
N GLY A 127 33.31 17.51 -15.46
CA GLY A 127 33.11 16.07 -15.33
C GLY A 127 31.89 15.49 -16.07
N GLY A 128 31.14 16.33 -16.78
CA GLY A 128 29.98 15.93 -17.57
C GLY A 128 29.30 17.11 -18.25
N ARG A 129 28.26 16.84 -19.02
CA ARG A 129 27.46 17.83 -19.71
C ARG A 129 26.02 17.83 -19.21
N ARG A 130 25.48 18.98 -18.87
CA ARG A 130 24.06 19.14 -18.51
C ARG A 130 23.22 19.44 -19.74
N ILE A 131 22.10 18.70 -19.86
CA ILE A 131 21.07 18.91 -20.88
C ILE A 131 19.76 19.18 -20.15
N ILE A 132 19.13 20.31 -20.43
CA ILE A 132 17.85 20.70 -19.82
C ILE A 132 16.71 20.25 -20.74
N LEU A 133 15.82 19.40 -20.24
CA LEU A 133 14.60 18.97 -20.90
C LEU A 133 13.41 19.74 -20.30
N ALA A 134 13.24 20.98 -20.70
CA ALA A 134 12.22 21.87 -20.13
C ALA A 134 10.83 21.60 -20.69
N GLU A 135 10.71 21.07 -21.92
CA GLU A 135 9.44 20.89 -22.60
C GLU A 135 8.67 19.68 -22.07
N ASN A 136 7.43 19.93 -21.68
CA ASN A 136 6.48 18.90 -21.25
C ASN A 136 5.50 18.59 -22.39
N PHE A 137 5.51 17.34 -22.86
CA PHE A 137 4.64 16.84 -23.93
C PHE A 137 3.43 16.06 -23.42
N ARG A 138 3.30 15.91 -22.10
CA ARG A 138 2.22 15.15 -21.45
C ARG A 138 1.02 16.01 -21.15
N SER A 139 1.25 17.13 -20.50
CA SER A 139 0.22 18.00 -19.92
C SER A 139 -0.16 19.15 -20.85
N ARG A 140 -1.33 19.73 -20.61
CA ARG A 140 -1.75 20.97 -21.23
C ARG A 140 -1.04 22.17 -20.58
N LYS A 141 -1.04 23.30 -21.29
CA LYS A 141 -0.40 24.53 -20.83
C LYS A 141 -0.93 25.00 -19.47
N GLU A 142 -2.24 24.97 -19.30
CA GLU A 142 -2.94 25.45 -18.11
C GLU A 142 -2.52 24.70 -16.83
N VAL A 143 -2.25 23.39 -16.95
CA VAL A 143 -1.73 22.57 -15.84
C VAL A 143 -0.29 22.98 -15.51
N LEU A 144 0.54 23.22 -16.52
CA LEU A 144 1.94 23.61 -16.33
C LEU A 144 2.05 25.02 -15.74
N ASP A 145 1.24 25.95 -16.22
CA ASP A 145 1.20 27.33 -15.72
C ASP A 145 0.81 27.36 -14.24
N PHE A 146 -0.19 26.58 -13.83
CA PHE A 146 -0.58 26.47 -12.43
C PHE A 146 0.53 25.84 -11.57
N THR A 147 1.17 24.77 -12.07
CA THR A 147 2.29 24.14 -11.38
C THR A 147 3.46 25.12 -11.21
N ASN A 148 3.81 25.85 -12.26
CA ASN A 148 4.84 26.87 -12.19
C ASN A 148 4.48 27.97 -11.16
N LEU A 149 3.24 28.46 -11.18
CA LEU A 149 2.75 29.47 -10.22
C LEU A 149 2.93 29.03 -8.77
N ILE A 150 2.65 27.76 -8.45
CA ILE A 150 2.82 27.24 -7.10
C ILE A 150 4.30 27.10 -6.75
N PHE A 151 5.11 26.54 -7.66
CA PHE A 151 6.54 26.29 -7.38
C PHE A 151 7.36 27.58 -7.31
N GLU A 152 7.02 28.60 -8.10
CA GLU A 152 7.65 29.93 -7.98
C GLU A 152 7.48 30.55 -6.60
N GLN A 153 6.40 30.22 -5.89
CA GLN A 153 6.13 30.74 -4.55
C GLN A 153 6.71 29.87 -3.43
N LEU A 154 6.82 28.56 -3.65
CA LEU A 154 7.16 27.60 -2.60
C LEU A 154 8.61 27.07 -2.69
N MET A 155 9.21 27.03 -3.89
CA MET A 155 10.53 26.44 -4.08
C MET A 155 11.62 27.51 -4.09
N ASP A 156 12.47 27.44 -3.07
CA ASP A 156 13.72 28.16 -2.95
C ASP A 156 14.82 27.21 -2.49
N GLN A 157 16.05 27.69 -2.32
CA GLN A 157 17.16 26.88 -1.82
C GLN A 157 16.93 26.30 -0.42
N LYS A 158 16.07 26.91 0.42
CA LYS A 158 15.80 26.44 1.78
C LYS A 158 14.78 25.30 1.81
N VAL A 159 13.75 25.39 0.98
CA VAL A 159 12.64 24.43 0.94
C VAL A 159 12.89 23.36 -0.13
N GLY A 160 13.15 23.79 -1.38
CA GLY A 160 13.33 22.90 -2.53
C GLY A 160 14.78 22.52 -2.83
N GLN A 161 15.76 23.11 -2.13
CA GLN A 161 17.20 22.97 -2.35
C GLN A 161 17.68 23.41 -3.74
N ILE A 162 16.80 23.96 -4.55
CA ILE A 162 17.09 24.57 -5.85
C ILE A 162 16.32 25.90 -5.97
N GLU A 163 16.86 26.85 -6.77
CA GLU A 163 16.10 28.02 -7.22
C GLU A 163 15.14 27.61 -8.34
N TYR A 164 13.89 28.07 -8.25
CA TYR A 164 12.91 27.85 -9.31
C TYR A 164 13.02 28.93 -10.37
N ASP A 165 14.10 28.86 -11.14
CA ASP A 165 14.43 29.80 -12.21
C ASP A 165 13.80 29.39 -13.56
N GLU A 166 14.09 30.17 -14.62
CA GLU A 166 13.59 29.88 -15.97
C GLU A 166 14.01 28.48 -16.49
N ALA A 167 15.13 27.93 -16.01
CA ALA A 167 15.61 26.61 -16.39
C ALA A 167 14.84 25.49 -15.66
N ALA A 168 14.31 25.78 -14.47
CA ALA A 168 13.51 24.84 -13.68
C ALA A 168 12.02 24.82 -14.06
N GLN A 169 11.52 25.89 -14.71
CA GLN A 169 10.13 26.01 -15.14
C GLN A 169 9.74 24.97 -16.18
N LEU A 170 8.50 24.48 -16.06
CA LEU A 170 7.90 23.56 -17.03
C LEU A 170 7.44 24.34 -18.25
N LYS A 171 7.88 23.97 -19.44
CA LYS A 171 7.51 24.61 -20.70
C LYS A 171 6.58 23.70 -21.50
N PHE A 172 5.53 24.29 -22.06
CA PHE A 172 4.57 23.57 -22.89
C PHE A 172 5.20 23.15 -24.25
N GLY A 173 5.35 21.84 -24.49
CA GLY A 173 5.98 21.31 -25.69
C GLY A 173 5.00 20.69 -26.69
N PHE A 174 3.81 20.25 -26.27
CA PHE A 174 2.88 19.56 -27.15
C PHE A 174 1.92 20.55 -27.88
N THR A 175 2.40 21.21 -28.87
CA THR A 175 1.67 22.23 -29.65
C THR A 175 0.44 21.72 -30.42
N ALA A 176 0.25 20.39 -30.51
CA ALA A 176 -0.91 19.80 -31.17
C ALA A 176 -2.19 19.76 -30.31
N PHE A 177 -2.14 20.19 -29.05
CA PHE A 177 -3.37 20.44 -28.29
C PHE A 177 -4.09 21.67 -28.88
N PRO A 178 -5.37 21.51 -29.25
CA PRO A 178 -6.14 22.68 -29.69
C PRO A 178 -6.27 23.67 -28.54
N SER A 179 -6.20 24.96 -28.86
CA SER A 179 -6.50 26.00 -27.87
C SER A 179 -7.98 25.97 -27.53
N SER A 180 -8.32 26.06 -26.25
CA SER A 180 -9.69 26.26 -25.77
C SER A 180 -9.63 27.04 -24.47
N GLU A 181 -10.56 27.93 -24.27
CA GLU A 181 -10.70 28.71 -23.03
C GLU A 181 -11.33 27.89 -21.89
N ASP A 182 -11.84 26.69 -22.20
CA ASP A 182 -12.52 25.82 -21.22
C ASP A 182 -11.57 25.01 -20.31
N PHE A 183 -10.28 24.99 -20.65
CA PHE A 183 -9.29 24.21 -19.89
C PHE A 183 -8.53 25.11 -18.90
N HIS A 184 -9.01 25.19 -17.69
CA HIS A 184 -8.32 25.90 -16.60
C HIS A 184 -8.21 25.01 -15.37
N THR A 185 -7.24 25.32 -14.52
CA THR A 185 -7.10 24.65 -13.22
C THR A 185 -8.06 25.29 -12.22
N GLU A 186 -8.86 24.47 -11.56
CA GLU A 186 -9.83 24.90 -10.56
C GLU A 186 -9.35 24.56 -9.16
N LEU A 187 -9.53 25.47 -8.21
CA LEU A 187 -9.35 25.23 -6.78
C LEU A 187 -10.73 25.12 -6.12
N LEU A 188 -11.10 23.91 -5.69
CA LEU A 188 -12.35 23.67 -4.99
C LEU A 188 -12.06 23.62 -3.50
N ILE A 189 -12.72 24.49 -2.72
CA ILE A 189 -12.56 24.57 -1.27
C ILE A 189 -13.85 24.13 -0.60
N TYR A 190 -13.75 23.11 0.27
CA TYR A 190 -14.83 22.73 1.14
C TYR A 190 -14.68 23.41 2.49
N GLU A 191 -15.67 24.23 2.86
CA GLU A 191 -15.75 24.89 4.16
C GLU A 191 -16.86 24.25 4.98
N LYS A 192 -16.49 23.66 6.14
CA LYS A 192 -17.48 23.14 7.08
C LYS A 192 -18.24 24.30 7.70
N GLN A 193 -19.56 24.36 7.50
CA GLN A 193 -20.40 25.29 8.24
C GLN A 193 -20.41 24.87 9.71
N ALA A 194 -19.99 25.78 10.58
CA ALA A 194 -20.01 25.57 12.03
C ALA A 194 -21.46 25.67 12.54
N GLU A 195 -22.26 24.62 12.39
CA GLU A 195 -23.55 24.51 13.08
C GLU A 195 -23.84 23.08 13.48
N LEU A 196 -24.04 22.95 14.83
CA LEU A 196 -24.86 21.99 15.55
C LEU A 196 -24.28 20.56 15.74
N ASP A 197 -24.01 20.34 17.04
CA ASP A 197 -23.89 19.06 17.72
C ASP A 197 -22.75 18.10 17.31
N ASP A 198 -21.68 18.20 18.04
CA ASP A 198 -20.54 17.26 18.10
C ASP A 198 -20.93 15.83 18.56
N ASP A 199 -22.24 15.55 18.74
CA ASP A 199 -22.74 14.28 19.27
C ASP A 199 -23.09 13.24 18.19
N MET A 200 -22.97 13.57 16.92
CA MET A 200 -23.13 12.61 15.81
C MET A 200 -21.80 12.43 15.05
N ALA A 201 -20.74 12.04 15.76
CA ALA A 201 -19.63 11.38 15.09
C ALA A 201 -20.19 10.08 14.47
N ASP A 202 -20.21 10.05 13.16
CA ASP A 202 -20.77 8.94 12.39
C ASP A 202 -20.21 7.62 12.94
N GLU A 203 -21.07 6.64 13.12
CA GLU A 203 -20.79 5.31 13.67
C GLU A 203 -19.61 4.60 12.96
N PHE A 204 -19.11 5.18 11.87
CA PHE A 204 -18.06 4.70 10.98
C PHE A 204 -16.71 5.44 11.09
N GLY A 205 -16.59 6.49 11.93
CA GLY A 205 -15.31 7.11 12.29
C GLY A 205 -14.61 7.91 11.19
N ILE A 206 -15.34 8.41 10.19
CA ILE A 206 -14.84 9.41 9.23
C ILE A 206 -15.11 10.79 9.79
N ASP A 207 -14.12 11.69 9.63
CA ASP A 207 -14.38 13.08 9.90
C ASP A 207 -15.26 13.69 8.77
N ASP A 208 -16.18 14.51 9.18
CA ASP A 208 -17.15 15.23 8.37
C ASP A 208 -16.49 16.05 7.22
N LYS A 209 -15.23 16.48 7.43
CA LYS A 209 -14.43 17.18 6.45
C LYS A 209 -14.09 16.30 5.27
N THR A 210 -13.61 15.09 5.51
CA THR A 210 -13.24 14.12 4.46
C THR A 210 -14.45 13.69 3.64
N GLN A 211 -15.62 13.50 4.28
CA GLN A 211 -16.87 13.25 3.56
C GLN A 211 -17.24 14.43 2.65
N GLY A 212 -17.16 15.65 3.16
CA GLY A 212 -17.43 16.85 2.38
C GLY A 212 -16.52 16.97 1.15
N GLU A 213 -15.23 16.71 1.32
CA GLU A 213 -14.25 16.70 0.20
C GLU A 213 -14.64 15.66 -0.87
N PHE A 214 -15.05 14.46 -0.47
CA PHE A 214 -15.49 13.42 -1.42
C PHE A 214 -16.78 13.81 -2.16
N HIS A 215 -17.73 14.47 -1.48
CA HIS A 215 -18.92 14.98 -2.13
C HIS A 215 -18.61 16.08 -3.16
N VAL A 216 -17.67 16.98 -2.86
CA VAL A 216 -17.22 18.01 -3.81
C VAL A 216 -16.62 17.35 -5.06
N ILE A 217 -15.75 16.34 -4.89
CA ILE A 217 -15.14 15.60 -6.00
C ILE A 217 -16.21 14.90 -6.85
N THR A 218 -17.15 14.17 -6.19
CA THR A 218 -18.20 13.44 -6.93
C THR A 218 -19.11 14.37 -7.70
N ASN A 219 -19.52 15.48 -7.09
CA ASN A 219 -20.35 16.49 -7.75
C ASN A 219 -19.66 17.09 -8.98
N LYS A 220 -18.35 17.42 -8.85
CA LYS A 220 -17.59 17.95 -10.00
C LYS A 220 -17.46 16.94 -11.14
N ILE A 221 -17.22 15.66 -10.83
CA ILE A 221 -17.18 14.61 -11.85
C ILE A 221 -18.54 14.46 -12.54
N GLN A 222 -19.65 14.45 -11.78
CA GLN A 222 -20.99 14.38 -12.36
C GLN A 222 -21.28 15.57 -13.27
N GLU A 223 -20.96 16.79 -12.81
CA GLU A 223 -21.10 18.01 -13.61
C GLU A 223 -20.38 17.90 -14.96
N LEU A 224 -19.13 17.48 -14.98
CA LEU A 224 -18.34 17.32 -16.20
C LEU A 224 -18.95 16.29 -17.16
N ILE A 225 -19.46 15.17 -16.63
CA ILE A 225 -20.11 14.12 -17.44
C ILE A 225 -21.45 14.61 -18.00
N GLU A 226 -22.30 15.27 -17.20
CA GLU A 226 -23.61 15.77 -17.60
C GLU A 226 -23.50 16.86 -18.67
N GLN A 227 -22.51 17.75 -18.52
CA GLN A 227 -22.20 18.82 -19.48
C GLN A 227 -21.52 18.29 -20.75
N LYS A 228 -21.14 16.99 -20.81
CA LYS A 228 -20.38 16.40 -21.91
C LYS A 228 -19.10 17.20 -22.19
N PHE A 229 -18.35 17.49 -21.12
CA PHE A 229 -17.12 18.25 -21.23
C PHE A 229 -16.21 17.64 -22.31
N GLN A 230 -15.70 18.50 -23.21
CA GLN A 230 -14.94 18.02 -24.36
C GLN A 230 -13.46 17.85 -24.01
N ILE A 231 -12.93 16.65 -24.18
CA ILE A 231 -11.51 16.37 -24.03
C ILE A 231 -10.89 16.01 -25.37
N TYR A 232 -9.61 16.34 -25.54
CA TYR A 232 -8.87 16.01 -26.78
C TYR A 232 -8.21 14.65 -26.68
N ASP A 233 -8.65 13.71 -27.51
CA ASP A 233 -8.04 12.40 -27.63
C ASP A 233 -6.79 12.47 -28.53
N LYS A 234 -5.60 12.32 -27.93
CA LYS A 234 -4.31 12.38 -28.64
C LYS A 234 -4.17 11.28 -29.69
N LYS A 235 -4.77 10.11 -29.47
CA LYS A 235 -4.67 8.95 -30.40
C LYS A 235 -5.55 9.17 -31.62
N GLN A 236 -6.78 9.63 -31.37
CA GLN A 236 -7.75 9.88 -32.46
C GLN A 236 -7.62 11.27 -33.08
N LYS A 237 -6.84 12.17 -32.46
CA LYS A 237 -6.62 13.57 -32.87
C LYS A 237 -7.95 14.35 -33.03
N LYS A 238 -8.92 14.11 -32.13
CA LYS A 238 -10.23 14.75 -32.14
C LYS A 238 -10.75 15.01 -30.73
N PHE A 239 -11.67 15.94 -30.61
CA PHE A 239 -12.45 16.12 -29.39
C PHE A 239 -13.47 14.99 -29.23
N ARG A 240 -13.71 14.58 -27.99
CA ARG A 240 -14.80 13.69 -27.59
C ARG A 240 -15.32 14.06 -26.21
N ASP A 241 -16.51 13.59 -25.91
CA ASP A 241 -17.08 13.71 -24.56
C ASP A 241 -16.19 13.01 -23.54
N ILE A 242 -16.06 13.61 -22.36
CA ILE A 242 -15.38 13.02 -21.21
C ILE A 242 -16.13 11.77 -20.74
N THR A 243 -15.41 10.78 -20.24
CA THR A 243 -15.97 9.59 -19.60
C THR A 243 -15.38 9.43 -18.19
N TYR A 244 -16.00 8.64 -17.32
CA TYR A 244 -15.46 8.37 -15.98
C TYR A 244 -14.03 7.83 -15.99
N GLY A 245 -13.66 7.07 -17.02
CA GLY A 245 -12.30 6.53 -17.18
C GLY A 245 -11.23 7.58 -17.49
N ASP A 246 -11.63 8.80 -17.81
CA ASP A 246 -10.72 9.92 -18.05
C ASP A 246 -10.40 10.70 -16.75
N CYS A 247 -11.14 10.45 -15.67
CA CYS A 247 -10.98 11.11 -14.39
C CYS A 247 -10.03 10.30 -13.48
N VAL A 248 -9.05 10.97 -12.90
CA VAL A 248 -8.12 10.37 -11.93
C VAL A 248 -8.12 11.19 -10.65
N ILE A 249 -8.22 10.49 -9.51
CA ILE A 249 -8.15 11.10 -8.18
C ILE A 249 -6.81 10.70 -7.56
N LEU A 250 -6.02 11.69 -7.17
CA LEU A 250 -4.79 11.50 -6.41
C LEU A 250 -5.06 11.85 -4.95
N SER A 251 -4.68 10.97 -4.03
CA SER A 251 -4.85 11.16 -2.59
C SER A 251 -3.54 10.90 -1.87
N SER A 252 -3.24 11.71 -0.86
CA SER A 252 -2.03 11.56 -0.03
C SER A 252 -2.09 10.34 0.89
N THR A 253 -3.29 9.85 1.23
CA THR A 253 -3.49 8.71 2.14
C THR A 253 -4.52 7.74 1.60
N ARG A 254 -4.41 6.47 2.03
CA ARG A 254 -5.36 5.40 1.68
C ARG A 254 -6.45 5.20 2.74
N LYS A 255 -6.36 5.90 3.85
CA LYS A 255 -7.17 5.64 5.06
C LYS A 255 -8.68 5.61 4.77
N ASN A 256 -9.15 6.50 3.91
CA ASN A 256 -10.59 6.70 3.68
C ASN A 256 -11.07 6.19 2.32
N HIS A 257 -10.30 5.33 1.63
CA HIS A 257 -10.67 4.84 0.29
C HIS A 257 -11.99 4.05 0.26
N LEU A 258 -12.32 3.30 1.32
CA LEU A 258 -13.59 2.56 1.39
C LEU A 258 -14.79 3.51 1.42
N HIS A 259 -14.68 4.60 2.15
CA HIS A 259 -15.75 5.60 2.21
C HIS A 259 -15.91 6.38 0.90
N LEU A 260 -14.78 6.64 0.21
CA LEU A 260 -14.84 7.17 -1.15
C LEU A 260 -15.64 6.22 -2.06
N LEU A 261 -15.40 4.89 -1.98
CA LEU A 261 -16.17 3.91 -2.76
C LEU A 261 -17.66 3.97 -2.45
N ASP A 262 -18.07 4.13 -1.18
CA ASP A 262 -19.47 4.23 -0.78
C ASP A 262 -20.16 5.47 -1.34
N ILE A 263 -19.50 6.63 -1.24
CA ILE A 263 -20.01 7.90 -1.77
C ILE A 263 -20.15 7.82 -3.31
N PHE A 264 -19.17 7.22 -4.00
CA PHE A 264 -19.21 7.03 -5.43
C PHE A 264 -20.32 6.06 -5.86
N ALA A 265 -20.51 4.97 -5.08
CA ALA A 265 -21.60 4.01 -5.33
C ALA A 265 -22.98 4.65 -5.14
N GLN A 266 -23.20 5.47 -4.10
CA GLN A 266 -24.44 6.20 -3.89
C GLN A 266 -24.79 7.13 -5.05
N LYS A 267 -23.76 7.68 -5.72
CA LYS A 267 -23.90 8.56 -6.89
C LYS A 267 -23.87 7.80 -8.23
N ASN A 268 -23.82 6.47 -8.20
CA ASN A 268 -23.67 5.61 -9.39
C ASN A 268 -22.44 5.97 -10.26
N ILE A 269 -21.36 6.43 -9.65
CA ILE A 269 -20.10 6.74 -10.34
C ILE A 269 -19.20 5.51 -10.25
N PRO A 270 -18.83 4.88 -11.39
CA PRO A 270 -17.88 3.78 -11.38
C PRO A 270 -16.48 4.28 -10.96
N VAL A 271 -15.85 3.61 -10.03
CA VAL A 271 -14.50 3.94 -9.56
C VAL A 271 -13.67 2.68 -9.38
N GLN A 272 -12.39 2.77 -9.72
CA GLN A 272 -11.42 1.70 -9.54
C GLN A 272 -10.28 2.23 -8.66
N LEU A 273 -9.96 1.52 -7.59
CA LEU A 273 -8.76 1.78 -6.81
C LEU A 273 -7.57 1.10 -7.49
N ALA A 274 -6.50 1.86 -7.71
CA ALA A 274 -5.28 1.36 -8.38
C ALA A 274 -4.56 0.28 -7.58
N ASP A 275 -4.83 0.17 -6.30
CA ASP A 275 -4.12 -0.72 -5.39
C ASP A 275 -5.12 -1.55 -4.58
N ALA A 276 -5.26 -2.80 -4.95
CA ALA A 276 -5.99 -3.82 -4.18
C ALA A 276 -5.19 -4.30 -2.95
N GLN A 277 -4.32 -3.44 -2.39
CA GLN A 277 -3.54 -3.79 -1.22
C GLN A 277 -4.46 -4.04 -0.04
N ASN A 278 -4.22 -5.16 0.61
CA ASN A 278 -4.86 -5.65 1.83
C ASN A 278 -6.11 -6.50 1.65
N TYR A 279 -6.27 -7.19 0.52
CA TYR A 279 -7.31 -8.20 0.40
C TYR A 279 -7.35 -9.14 1.63
N PHE A 280 -6.19 -9.68 2.03
CA PHE A 280 -6.11 -10.54 3.22
C PHE A 280 -6.21 -9.80 4.56
N GLN A 281 -6.13 -8.47 4.57
CA GLN A 281 -6.32 -7.66 5.78
C GLN A 281 -7.76 -7.15 5.91
N ALA A 282 -8.57 -7.30 4.87
CA ALA A 282 -9.98 -6.94 4.92
C ALA A 282 -10.68 -7.69 6.06
N THR A 283 -11.46 -6.97 6.87
CA THR A 283 -12.08 -7.50 8.10
C THR A 283 -12.89 -8.76 7.85
N GLU A 284 -13.67 -8.79 6.78
CA GLU A 284 -14.47 -9.94 6.37
C GLU A 284 -13.60 -11.15 6.03
N VAL A 285 -12.48 -10.96 5.35
CA VAL A 285 -11.53 -12.03 5.01
C VAL A 285 -10.83 -12.53 6.27
N GLN A 286 -10.38 -11.63 7.16
CA GLN A 286 -9.77 -11.99 8.44
C GLN A 286 -10.74 -12.76 9.34
N THR A 287 -12.02 -12.39 9.33
CA THR A 287 -13.05 -13.12 10.10
C THR A 287 -13.18 -14.55 9.61
N ILE A 288 -13.27 -14.78 8.31
CA ILE A 288 -13.36 -16.13 7.74
C ILE A 288 -12.05 -16.93 7.94
N LEU A 289 -10.90 -16.26 7.82
CA LEU A 289 -9.61 -16.89 8.17
C LEU A 289 -9.55 -17.33 9.63
N ALA A 290 -10.10 -16.52 10.55
CA ALA A 290 -10.20 -16.92 11.95
C ALA A 290 -11.11 -18.13 12.13
N VAL A 291 -12.26 -18.20 11.41
CA VAL A 291 -13.13 -19.39 11.40
C VAL A 291 -12.37 -20.62 10.90
N LEU A 292 -11.67 -20.52 9.78
CA LEU A 292 -10.87 -21.65 9.26
C LEU A 292 -9.79 -22.09 10.23
N LYS A 293 -9.11 -21.16 10.89
CA LYS A 293 -8.08 -21.47 11.92
C LYS A 293 -8.65 -22.23 13.10
N ILE A 294 -9.85 -21.90 13.57
CA ILE A 294 -10.47 -22.64 14.70
C ILE A 294 -11.11 -23.96 14.28
N ILE A 295 -11.51 -24.11 13.03
CA ILE A 295 -11.92 -25.39 12.47
C ILE A 295 -10.72 -26.36 12.48
N ASP A 296 -9.57 -25.92 12.05
CA ASP A 296 -8.32 -26.68 12.09
C ASP A 296 -7.90 -26.95 13.55
N ASN A 297 -7.69 -25.89 14.33
CA ASN A 297 -7.28 -25.96 15.71
C ASN A 297 -8.00 -24.93 16.60
N PRO A 298 -9.02 -25.35 17.39
CA PRO A 298 -9.80 -24.44 18.24
C PRO A 298 -9.05 -23.95 19.49
N LEU A 299 -7.85 -24.49 19.76
CA LEU A 299 -7.05 -24.11 20.92
C LEU A 299 -6.26 -22.80 20.72
N GLN A 300 -6.49 -22.11 19.63
CA GLN A 300 -5.90 -20.81 19.34
C GLN A 300 -6.81 -19.70 19.90
N ASP A 301 -6.47 -19.14 21.07
CA ASP A 301 -7.31 -18.20 21.79
C ASP A 301 -7.67 -16.95 20.99
N ILE A 302 -6.70 -16.34 20.28
CA ILE A 302 -6.93 -15.10 19.50
C ILE A 302 -7.95 -15.31 18.38
N PRO A 303 -7.78 -16.26 17.44
CA PRO A 303 -8.80 -16.53 16.43
C PRO A 303 -10.14 -16.96 17.03
N PHE A 304 -10.12 -17.73 18.11
CA PHE A 304 -11.34 -18.22 18.75
C PHE A 304 -12.18 -17.07 19.32
N VAL A 305 -11.57 -16.17 20.08
CA VAL A 305 -12.23 -14.99 20.64
C VAL A 305 -12.67 -14.03 19.53
N ALA A 306 -11.86 -13.86 18.47
CA ALA A 306 -12.23 -13.03 17.33
C ALA A 306 -13.52 -13.54 16.65
N VAL A 307 -13.68 -14.84 16.46
CA VAL A 307 -14.91 -15.41 15.90
C VAL A 307 -16.08 -15.23 16.84
N LEU A 308 -15.91 -15.47 18.14
CA LEU A 308 -16.98 -15.28 19.13
C LEU A 308 -17.49 -13.83 19.17
N ARG A 309 -16.59 -12.85 18.99
CA ARG A 309 -16.93 -11.43 18.94
C ARG A 309 -17.52 -10.99 17.61
N SER A 310 -17.18 -11.69 16.51
CA SER A 310 -17.65 -11.35 15.18
C SER A 310 -19.18 -11.48 15.04
N PRO A 311 -19.77 -10.92 13.97
CA PRO A 311 -21.20 -11.07 13.69
C PRO A 311 -21.68 -12.54 13.57
N ILE A 312 -20.76 -13.47 13.32
CA ILE A 312 -21.05 -14.91 13.22
C ILE A 312 -21.63 -15.46 14.52
N VAL A 313 -21.12 -15.02 15.69
CA VAL A 313 -21.62 -15.44 17.00
C VAL A 313 -22.26 -14.26 17.76
N GLY A 314 -21.70 -13.06 17.64
CA GLY A 314 -22.26 -11.83 18.17
C GLY A 314 -22.20 -11.73 19.69
N LEU A 315 -21.09 -12.15 20.32
CA LEU A 315 -20.84 -11.92 21.73
C LEU A 315 -20.19 -10.54 21.93
N ASN A 316 -20.61 -9.84 22.96
CA ASN A 316 -19.97 -8.59 23.38
C ASN A 316 -18.83 -8.84 24.39
N GLU A 317 -18.04 -7.80 24.67
CA GLU A 317 -16.87 -7.88 25.56
C GLU A 317 -17.24 -8.35 26.98
N LYS A 318 -18.40 -7.94 27.50
CA LYS A 318 -18.87 -8.36 28.83
C LYS A 318 -19.16 -9.85 28.87
N GLN A 319 -19.77 -10.40 27.81
CA GLN A 319 -20.07 -11.83 27.69
C GLN A 319 -18.80 -12.66 27.56
N LEU A 320 -17.82 -12.18 26.77
CA LEU A 320 -16.51 -12.83 26.64
C LEU A 320 -15.76 -12.83 27.99
N ALA A 321 -15.76 -11.70 28.69
CA ALA A 321 -15.17 -11.62 30.03
C ALA A 321 -15.88 -12.57 31.01
N GLN A 322 -17.22 -12.68 30.96
CA GLN A 322 -17.98 -13.60 31.81
C GLN A 322 -17.60 -15.06 31.57
N ILE A 323 -17.43 -15.49 30.32
CA ILE A 323 -16.94 -16.82 29.98
C ILE A 323 -15.60 -17.09 30.68
N ARG A 324 -14.69 -16.10 30.67
CA ARG A 324 -13.39 -16.20 31.31
C ARG A 324 -13.45 -16.21 32.84
N ILE A 325 -14.37 -15.44 33.43
CA ILE A 325 -14.56 -15.37 34.88
C ILE A 325 -15.18 -16.68 35.40
N ASN A 326 -16.12 -17.24 34.65
CA ASN A 326 -16.82 -18.47 35.08
C ASN A 326 -15.91 -19.71 35.05
N SER A 327 -14.75 -19.64 34.42
CA SER A 327 -13.84 -20.77 34.30
C SER A 327 -12.39 -20.35 34.57
N LYS A 328 -11.68 -21.18 35.34
CA LYS A 328 -10.25 -21.00 35.64
C LYS A 328 -9.32 -21.72 34.66
N LYS A 329 -9.85 -22.28 33.58
CA LYS A 329 -9.04 -22.98 32.57
C LYS A 329 -8.07 -22.02 31.90
N GLU A 330 -6.90 -22.51 31.56
CA GLU A 330 -5.84 -21.72 30.95
C GLU A 330 -6.23 -21.25 29.54
N ARG A 331 -6.78 -22.17 28.72
CA ARG A 331 -7.20 -21.89 27.35
C ARG A 331 -8.64 -21.40 27.29
N PHE A 332 -8.90 -20.46 26.41
CA PHE A 332 -10.24 -19.89 26.25
C PHE A 332 -11.25 -20.92 25.73
N TYR A 333 -10.82 -21.80 24.85
CA TYR A 333 -11.68 -22.88 24.33
C TYR A 333 -12.19 -23.81 25.44
N ASP A 334 -11.33 -24.20 26.39
CA ASP A 334 -11.73 -25.04 27.53
C ASP A 334 -12.72 -24.29 28.44
N ALA A 335 -12.49 -22.99 28.67
CA ALA A 335 -13.43 -22.14 29.39
C ALA A 335 -14.78 -22.03 28.67
N PHE A 336 -14.77 -21.91 27.36
CA PHE A 336 -15.97 -21.88 26.53
C PHE A 336 -16.77 -23.20 26.66
N LEU A 337 -16.12 -24.37 26.63
CA LEU A 337 -16.78 -25.67 26.78
C LEU A 337 -17.47 -25.80 28.14
N GLU A 338 -16.84 -25.35 29.24
CA GLU A 338 -17.46 -25.35 30.56
C GLU A 338 -18.71 -24.46 30.61
N ASN A 339 -18.69 -23.33 29.88
CA ASN A 339 -19.81 -22.40 29.83
C ASN A 339 -21.01 -22.90 29.02
N LEU A 340 -20.88 -23.96 28.21
CA LEU A 340 -22.03 -24.55 27.50
C LEU A 340 -23.10 -25.10 28.47
N SER A 341 -22.71 -25.54 29.66
CA SER A 341 -23.61 -26.05 30.69
C SER A 341 -24.10 -25.01 31.70
N ILE A 342 -23.61 -23.76 31.61
CA ILE A 342 -23.95 -22.70 32.53
C ILE A 342 -25.13 -21.89 31.95
N SER A 343 -26.22 -21.80 32.70
CA SER A 343 -27.35 -20.95 32.31
C SER A 343 -26.95 -19.49 32.28
N SER A 344 -27.01 -18.87 31.11
CA SER A 344 -26.62 -17.47 30.89
C SER A 344 -27.39 -16.89 29.71
N GLY A 345 -27.49 -15.57 29.63
CA GLY A 345 -28.17 -14.90 28.52
C GLY A 345 -27.49 -15.08 27.13
N TYR A 346 -26.32 -15.71 27.08
CA TYR A 346 -25.60 -16.03 25.84
C TYR A 346 -25.44 -17.52 25.60
N GLN A 347 -25.98 -18.39 26.47
CA GLN A 347 -25.84 -19.85 26.37
C GLN A 347 -26.36 -20.40 25.04
N GLU A 348 -27.49 -19.94 24.56
CA GLU A 348 -28.06 -20.36 23.28
C GLU A 348 -27.11 -20.07 22.12
N LYS A 349 -26.53 -18.87 22.07
CA LYS A 349 -25.59 -18.46 21.03
C LYS A 349 -24.35 -19.35 21.01
N ILE A 350 -23.73 -19.59 22.18
CA ILE A 350 -22.52 -20.42 22.26
C ILE A 350 -22.80 -21.89 21.96
N THR A 351 -23.98 -22.40 22.34
CA THR A 351 -24.39 -23.79 22.06
C THR A 351 -24.63 -23.98 20.56
N HIS A 352 -25.33 -23.04 19.92
CA HIS A 352 -25.56 -23.06 18.48
C HIS A 352 -24.23 -23.01 17.72
N PHE A 353 -23.37 -22.06 18.05
CA PHE A 353 -22.06 -21.96 17.41
C PHE A 353 -21.20 -23.23 17.62
N TYR A 354 -21.24 -23.84 18.79
CA TYR A 354 -20.51 -25.08 19.04
C TYR A 354 -20.96 -26.22 18.12
N GLN A 355 -22.26 -26.35 17.90
CA GLN A 355 -22.80 -27.32 16.97
C GLN A 355 -22.37 -27.06 15.53
N GLN A 356 -22.37 -25.79 15.10
CA GLN A 356 -21.85 -25.40 13.80
C GLN A 356 -20.35 -25.71 13.66
N LEU A 357 -19.55 -25.38 14.68
CA LEU A 357 -18.11 -25.68 14.68
C LEU A 357 -17.83 -27.17 14.52
N LEU A 358 -18.55 -28.03 15.23
CA LEU A 358 -18.44 -29.49 15.12
C LEU A 358 -18.83 -29.97 13.71
N LYS A 359 -19.91 -29.44 13.13
CA LYS A 359 -20.32 -29.71 11.76
C LYS A 359 -19.22 -29.33 10.75
N TRP A 360 -18.68 -28.13 10.84
CA TRP A 360 -17.64 -27.64 9.93
C TRP A 360 -16.34 -28.44 10.07
N ARG A 361 -15.95 -28.80 11.28
CA ARG A 361 -14.77 -29.67 11.52
C ARG A 361 -14.92 -31.06 10.88
N ASN A 362 -16.12 -31.62 10.89
CA ASN A 362 -16.39 -32.89 10.21
C ASN A 362 -16.39 -32.73 8.69
N LEU A 363 -16.93 -31.62 8.17
CA LEU A 363 -16.95 -31.30 6.75
C LEU A 363 -15.53 -31.08 6.21
N ALA A 364 -14.70 -30.32 6.91
CA ALA A 364 -13.32 -30.03 6.53
C ALA A 364 -12.42 -31.28 6.35
N LYS A 365 -12.82 -32.43 6.95
CA LYS A 365 -12.10 -33.71 6.80
C LYS A 365 -12.51 -34.50 5.55
N ARG A 366 -13.66 -34.19 4.96
CA ARG A 366 -14.31 -35.08 3.97
C ARG A 366 -14.65 -34.38 2.66
N ASP A 367 -14.67 -33.07 2.68
CA ASP A 367 -15.16 -32.27 1.56
C ASP A 367 -14.13 -31.23 1.12
N SER A 368 -14.40 -30.56 0.01
CA SER A 368 -13.55 -29.50 -0.54
C SER A 368 -13.62 -28.22 0.30
N LEU A 369 -12.56 -27.41 0.21
CA LEU A 369 -12.53 -26.07 0.83
C LEU A 369 -13.60 -25.16 0.26
N GLU A 370 -13.93 -25.31 -1.04
CA GLU A 370 -15.01 -24.57 -1.70
C GLU A 370 -16.35 -24.85 -0.99
N ASN A 371 -16.71 -26.13 -0.79
CA ASN A 371 -17.95 -26.52 -0.13
C ASN A 371 -17.97 -26.14 1.35
N LEU A 372 -16.82 -26.26 2.03
CA LEU A 372 -16.68 -25.82 3.43
C LEU A 372 -16.99 -24.31 3.56
N LEU A 373 -16.40 -23.48 2.74
CA LEU A 373 -16.61 -22.02 2.76
C LEU A 373 -18.06 -21.64 2.44
N TRP A 374 -18.67 -22.26 1.41
CA TRP A 374 -20.07 -22.05 1.09
C TRP A 374 -20.98 -22.44 2.24
N THR A 375 -20.70 -23.59 2.90
CA THR A 375 -21.47 -24.04 4.07
C THR A 375 -21.35 -23.05 5.23
N ILE A 376 -20.15 -22.52 5.49
CA ILE A 376 -19.95 -21.51 6.54
C ILE A 376 -20.77 -20.25 6.22
N TYR A 377 -20.72 -19.76 4.98
CA TYR A 377 -21.47 -18.56 4.59
C TYR A 377 -22.98 -18.75 4.73
N GLN A 378 -23.50 -19.91 4.32
CA GLN A 378 -24.93 -20.25 4.43
C GLN A 378 -25.38 -20.43 5.88
N ASP A 379 -24.60 -21.18 6.68
CA ASP A 379 -24.97 -21.45 8.08
C ASP A 379 -24.96 -20.20 8.95
N THR A 380 -24.15 -19.20 8.59
CA THR A 380 -23.95 -17.98 9.38
C THR A 380 -24.66 -16.75 8.81
N GLY A 381 -25.09 -16.78 7.55
CA GLY A 381 -25.59 -15.60 6.85
C GLY A 381 -24.54 -14.49 6.69
N PHE A 382 -23.26 -14.81 6.88
CA PHE A 382 -22.19 -13.81 6.93
C PHE A 382 -21.99 -13.07 5.60
N LEU A 383 -22.23 -13.75 4.47
CA LEU A 383 -22.15 -13.13 3.15
C LEU A 383 -23.21 -12.03 2.97
N ASP A 384 -24.44 -12.28 3.44
CA ASP A 384 -25.53 -11.30 3.39
C ASP A 384 -25.30 -10.16 4.39
N PHE A 385 -24.81 -10.51 5.59
CA PHE A 385 -24.47 -9.52 6.61
C PHE A 385 -23.46 -8.49 6.11
N VAL A 386 -22.34 -8.93 5.51
CA VAL A 386 -21.33 -8.00 4.98
C VAL A 386 -21.86 -7.19 3.78
N GLY A 387 -22.85 -7.72 3.05
CA GLY A 387 -23.52 -7.00 1.98
C GLY A 387 -24.29 -5.76 2.46
N GLY A 388 -24.78 -5.78 3.69
CA GLY A 388 -25.45 -4.64 4.34
C GLY A 388 -24.50 -3.63 4.99
N MET A 389 -23.19 -3.91 5.02
CA MET A 389 -22.19 -3.00 5.58
C MET A 389 -21.75 -1.94 4.54
N PRO A 390 -21.10 -0.83 4.98
CA PRO A 390 -20.42 0.09 4.08
C PRO A 390 -19.48 -0.67 3.14
N SER A 391 -19.48 -0.30 1.84
CA SER A 391 -18.81 -1.04 0.75
C SER A 391 -19.24 -2.51 0.62
N GLY A 392 -20.51 -2.81 0.93
CA GLY A 392 -21.02 -4.17 1.02
C GLY A 392 -20.76 -5.01 -0.23
N VAL A 393 -20.96 -4.46 -1.43
CA VAL A 393 -20.67 -5.14 -2.70
C VAL A 393 -19.19 -5.57 -2.77
N GLN A 394 -18.26 -4.68 -2.41
CA GLN A 394 -16.83 -5.02 -2.41
C GLN A 394 -16.50 -6.10 -1.38
N ARG A 395 -17.11 -6.04 -0.20
CA ARG A 395 -16.92 -7.05 0.87
C ARG A 395 -17.45 -8.42 0.42
N GLN A 396 -18.62 -8.47 -0.20
CA GLN A 396 -19.14 -9.71 -0.79
C GLN A 396 -18.20 -10.25 -1.88
N MET A 397 -17.72 -9.39 -2.77
CA MET A 397 -16.76 -9.79 -3.80
C MET A 397 -15.45 -10.32 -3.20
N ASN A 398 -14.97 -9.76 -2.09
CA ASN A 398 -13.81 -10.27 -1.36
C ASN A 398 -14.06 -11.70 -0.85
N LEU A 399 -15.21 -11.98 -0.27
CA LEU A 399 -15.58 -13.32 0.20
C LEU A 399 -15.74 -14.33 -0.95
N LEU A 400 -16.36 -13.93 -2.06
CA LEU A 400 -16.48 -14.77 -3.25
C LEU A 400 -15.13 -15.05 -3.90
N SER A 401 -14.27 -14.03 -3.96
CA SER A 401 -12.88 -14.20 -4.41
C SER A 401 -12.09 -15.15 -3.51
N PHE A 402 -12.40 -15.18 -2.21
CA PHE A 402 -11.76 -16.12 -1.27
C PHE A 402 -12.11 -17.57 -1.59
N ILE A 403 -13.38 -17.85 -1.96
CA ILE A 403 -13.80 -19.18 -2.44
C ILE A 403 -13.04 -19.56 -3.71
N SER A 404 -12.96 -18.63 -4.68
CA SER A 404 -12.24 -18.89 -5.94
C SER A 404 -10.76 -19.21 -5.72
N ARG A 405 -10.12 -18.54 -4.76
CA ARG A 405 -8.72 -18.82 -4.35
C ARG A 405 -8.59 -20.18 -3.68
N ALA A 406 -9.53 -20.56 -2.80
CA ALA A 406 -9.56 -21.88 -2.17
C ALA A 406 -9.71 -22.99 -3.23
N LYS A 407 -10.60 -22.81 -4.18
CA LYS A 407 -10.81 -23.74 -5.31
C LYS A 407 -9.55 -23.88 -6.17
N SER A 408 -8.90 -22.77 -6.54
CA SER A 408 -7.65 -22.78 -7.33
C SER A 408 -6.52 -23.44 -6.56
N TYR A 409 -6.47 -23.27 -5.23
CA TYR A 409 -5.49 -23.92 -4.37
C TYR A 409 -5.67 -25.45 -4.37
N GLU A 410 -6.89 -25.95 -4.27
CA GLU A 410 -7.16 -27.40 -4.27
C GLU A 410 -6.88 -28.07 -5.61
N GLN A 411 -6.87 -27.32 -6.72
CA GLN A 411 -6.45 -27.81 -8.03
C GLN A 411 -4.94 -27.99 -8.15
N SER A 412 -4.16 -27.40 -7.22
CA SER A 412 -2.72 -27.60 -7.13
C SER A 412 -2.38 -28.91 -6.40
N SER A 413 -1.09 -29.23 -6.32
CA SER A 413 -0.60 -30.47 -5.67
C SER A 413 -0.78 -30.50 -4.14
N PHE A 414 -1.14 -29.38 -3.52
CA PHE A 414 -1.31 -29.25 -2.08
C PHE A 414 -2.78 -29.32 -1.70
N LYS A 415 -3.15 -30.20 -0.74
CA LYS A 415 -4.53 -30.39 -0.31
C LYS A 415 -4.67 -30.25 1.19
N GLY A 416 -5.86 -29.82 1.65
CA GLY A 416 -6.27 -29.81 3.04
C GLY A 416 -6.23 -28.42 3.69
N LEU A 417 -7.09 -28.26 4.70
CA LEU A 417 -7.36 -26.98 5.37
C LEU A 417 -6.09 -26.37 6.01
N TYR A 418 -5.31 -27.17 6.73
CA TYR A 418 -4.08 -26.70 7.36
C TYR A 418 -3.09 -26.11 6.36
N GLN A 419 -2.87 -26.81 5.24
CA GLN A 419 -1.94 -26.34 4.20
C GLN A 419 -2.45 -25.07 3.52
N PHE A 420 -3.76 -24.97 3.33
CA PHE A 420 -4.37 -23.74 2.80
C PHE A 420 -4.17 -22.54 3.75
N ILE A 421 -4.40 -22.73 5.06
CA ILE A 421 -4.15 -21.68 6.06
C ILE A 421 -2.69 -21.24 6.03
N ARG A 422 -1.75 -22.19 5.96
CA ARG A 422 -0.31 -21.87 5.85
C ARG A 422 0.03 -21.12 4.56
N PHE A 423 -0.57 -21.52 3.45
CA PHE A 423 -0.41 -20.82 2.17
C PHE A 423 -0.89 -19.36 2.27
N ILE A 424 -2.07 -19.13 2.85
CA ILE A 424 -2.58 -17.76 3.04
C ILE A 424 -1.67 -16.95 3.98
N GLN A 425 -1.16 -17.55 5.05
CA GLN A 425 -0.21 -16.87 5.94
C GLN A 425 1.07 -16.46 5.22
N MET A 426 1.64 -17.33 4.38
CA MET A 426 2.80 -16.99 3.56
C MET A 426 2.51 -15.86 2.56
N MET A 427 1.30 -15.85 1.99
CA MET A 427 0.88 -14.76 1.10
C MET A 427 0.75 -13.43 1.84
N GLN A 428 0.18 -13.45 3.06
CA GLN A 428 0.10 -12.27 3.92
C GLN A 428 1.48 -11.74 4.31
N GLU A 429 2.41 -12.62 4.65
CA GLU A 429 3.80 -12.26 4.96
C GLU A 429 4.50 -11.61 3.76
N LYS A 430 4.32 -12.17 2.55
CA LYS A 430 4.87 -11.61 1.31
C LYS A 430 4.21 -10.29 0.91
N GLU A 431 2.91 -10.15 1.07
CA GLU A 431 2.21 -8.87 0.82
C GLU A 431 2.65 -7.80 1.83
N HIS A 432 2.92 -8.17 3.08
CA HIS A 432 3.50 -7.26 4.07
C HIS A 432 4.91 -6.80 3.71
N ASP A 433 5.71 -7.66 3.12
CA ASP A 433 7.07 -7.32 2.65
C ASP A 433 7.03 -6.45 1.37
N LEU A 434 6.03 -6.65 0.50
CA LEU A 434 5.81 -5.81 -0.69
C LEU A 434 5.14 -4.46 -0.34
N ALA A 435 4.42 -4.38 0.77
CA ALA A 435 3.73 -3.16 1.22
C ALA A 435 4.56 -2.28 2.15
N LYS A 436 5.73 -2.75 2.57
CA LYS A 436 6.68 -1.90 3.31
C LYS A 436 7.50 -1.10 2.32
N PRO A 437 7.48 0.23 2.44
CA PRO A 437 8.38 1.09 1.68
C PRO A 437 9.83 0.84 2.03
#